data_35c0825dbd97e853b65d0abf73126a57
#
_entry.id   35c0825dbd97e853b65d0abf73126a57
#
_cell.length_a   1.000
_cell.length_b   1.000
_cell.length_c   1.000
_cell.angle_alpha   90.00
_cell.angle_beta   90.00
_cell.angle_gamma   90.00
#
_symmetry.space_group_name_H-M   'P 1'
#
loop_
_entity.id
_entity.type
_entity.pdbx_description
1 polymer ?
#
loop_
_entity_poly.entity_id
_entity_poly.type
_entity_poly.pdbx_seq_one_letter_code
_entity_poly.pdbx_strand_id
1 'polypeptide(L)'
;MQAQTDITRPHPGEIAALLRGEVELLSKWSAAWDARRMGLQIIVIILGAGSYGAAMGAWRDPQQALFTAIKFPLILLLTTAGNALLNAMLAPLLGLNLPFRQSFAAILMSFTIAAAVLGAFSPPIAFLVWNAPDLRSAASAGVYNLILLAHVAVIALAGITGNVRLFQLLRRLGGSRAVAQWVLLAWLAGNLFLGSQLSWILRPFVGSPGLPVQILRATALHGNFYETVFHALTQVFLH
;
A
#
# COMPACT_ATOMS: atom_id res chain seq x y z
N MET A 1 -43.14 -4.44 1.86
CA MET A 1 -42.59 -3.31 1.10
C MET A 1 -41.17 -3.12 1.59
N GLN A 2 -40.22 -3.89 1.01
CA GLN A 2 -38.81 -3.81 1.36
C GLN A 2 -38.26 -2.55 0.70
N ALA A 3 -37.60 -1.69 1.51
CA ALA A 3 -36.90 -0.52 1.03
C ALA A 3 -35.80 -0.99 0.08
N GLN A 4 -36.00 -0.74 -1.20
CA GLN A 4 -34.98 -0.88 -2.24
C GLN A 4 -33.96 0.21 -1.97
N THR A 5 -32.95 -0.13 -1.16
CA THR A 5 -31.81 0.75 -0.89
C THR A 5 -31.19 1.10 -2.24
N ASP A 6 -31.22 2.37 -2.54
CA ASP A 6 -30.70 3.00 -3.76
C ASP A 6 -29.19 2.69 -3.88
N ILE A 7 -28.85 1.64 -4.64
CA ILE A 7 -27.50 1.04 -4.76
C ILE A 7 -26.61 1.91 -5.68
N THR A 8 -27.06 3.09 -6.07
CA THR A 8 -26.44 3.87 -7.16
C THR A 8 -25.42 4.92 -6.71
N ARG A 9 -25.25 5.18 -5.40
CA ARG A 9 -24.25 6.16 -4.92
C ARG A 9 -23.27 5.50 -3.96
N PRO A 10 -21.95 5.54 -4.25
CA PRO A 10 -20.95 5.06 -3.30
C PRO A 10 -21.02 5.88 -2.02
N HIS A 11 -21.23 5.22 -0.89
CA HIS A 11 -21.38 5.84 0.42
C HIS A 11 -20.12 5.59 1.27
N PRO A 12 -19.65 6.55 2.09
CA PRO A 12 -18.52 6.33 3.01
C PRO A 12 -18.66 5.08 3.89
N GLY A 13 -19.89 4.68 4.23
CA GLY A 13 -20.19 3.45 4.95
C GLY A 13 -19.77 2.17 4.21
N GLU A 14 -19.64 2.20 2.89
CA GLU A 14 -19.16 1.05 2.12
C GLU A 14 -17.68 0.76 2.41
N ILE A 15 -16.85 1.78 2.65
CA ILE A 15 -15.43 1.57 3.04
C ILE A 15 -15.36 0.85 4.40
N ALA A 16 -16.20 1.25 5.36
CA ALA A 16 -16.28 0.57 6.66
C ALA A 16 -16.75 -0.89 6.51
N ALA A 17 -17.70 -1.17 5.62
CA ALA A 17 -18.15 -2.52 5.31
C ALA A 17 -17.07 -3.36 4.62
N LEU A 18 -16.28 -2.76 3.72
CA LEU A 18 -15.09 -3.41 3.14
C LEU A 18 -14.05 -3.77 4.21
N LEU A 19 -13.79 -2.86 5.16
CA LEU A 19 -12.88 -3.11 6.28
C LEU A 19 -13.40 -4.24 7.18
N ARG A 20 -14.72 -4.32 7.43
CA ARG A 20 -15.34 -5.44 8.15
C ARG A 20 -15.31 -6.75 7.38
N GLY A 21 -15.09 -6.71 6.06
CA GLY A 21 -15.01 -7.89 5.21
C GLY A 21 -16.37 -8.48 4.84
N GLU A 22 -17.34 -7.63 4.61
CA GLU A 22 -18.66 -8.02 4.11
C GLU A 22 -18.49 -8.58 2.68
N VAL A 23 -18.46 -9.89 2.57
CA VAL A 23 -18.02 -10.61 1.37
C VAL A 23 -18.93 -10.40 0.17
N GLU A 24 -20.23 -10.12 0.39
CA GLU A 24 -21.15 -9.75 -0.69
C GLU A 24 -20.78 -8.40 -1.30
N LEU A 25 -20.37 -7.44 -0.47
CA LEU A 25 -19.93 -6.14 -0.92
C LEU A 25 -18.61 -6.26 -1.69
N LEU A 26 -17.66 -7.08 -1.19
CA LEU A 26 -16.39 -7.35 -1.87
C LEU A 26 -16.62 -7.88 -3.30
N SER A 27 -17.56 -8.83 -3.46
CA SER A 27 -17.87 -9.40 -4.77
C SER A 27 -18.55 -8.39 -5.71
N LYS A 28 -19.46 -7.57 -5.18
CA LYS A 28 -20.12 -6.50 -5.97
C LYS A 28 -19.13 -5.44 -6.44
N TRP A 29 -18.14 -5.09 -5.62
CA TRP A 29 -17.13 -4.09 -5.97
C TRP A 29 -16.16 -4.59 -7.05
N SER A 30 -15.88 -5.89 -7.09
CA SER A 30 -15.02 -6.48 -8.10
C SER A 30 -15.73 -6.84 -9.41
N ALA A 31 -17.04 -7.12 -9.37
CA ALA A 31 -17.80 -7.60 -10.52
C ALA A 31 -18.20 -6.50 -11.52
N ALA A 32 -18.48 -5.29 -11.03
CA ALA A 32 -18.96 -4.18 -11.85
C ALA A 32 -17.86 -3.12 -12.02
N TRP A 33 -17.55 -2.78 -13.29
CA TRP A 33 -16.73 -1.62 -13.60
C TRP A 33 -17.57 -0.35 -13.39
N ASP A 34 -17.40 0.28 -12.23
CA ASP A 34 -18.07 1.51 -11.86
C ASP A 34 -17.04 2.63 -11.62
N ALA A 35 -17.02 3.61 -12.50
CA ALA A 35 -16.08 4.72 -12.44
C ALA A 35 -16.22 5.55 -11.15
N ARG A 36 -17.42 5.64 -10.57
CA ARG A 36 -17.63 6.37 -9.31
C ARG A 36 -17.01 5.65 -8.14
N ARG A 37 -17.16 4.32 -8.07
CA ARG A 37 -16.51 3.49 -7.03
C ARG A 37 -15.01 3.51 -7.17
N MET A 38 -14.49 3.42 -8.39
CA MET A 38 -13.06 3.56 -8.63
C MET A 38 -12.54 4.93 -8.20
N GLY A 39 -13.26 5.99 -8.52
CA GLY A 39 -12.93 7.35 -8.07
C GLY A 39 -12.88 7.44 -6.54
N LEU A 40 -13.87 6.87 -5.83
CA LEU A 40 -13.87 6.81 -4.37
C LEU A 40 -12.66 6.03 -3.83
N GLN A 41 -12.33 4.89 -4.42
CA GLN A 41 -11.15 4.08 -4.02
C GLN A 41 -9.86 4.88 -4.19
N ILE A 42 -9.69 5.56 -5.31
CA ILE A 42 -8.51 6.41 -5.57
C ILE A 42 -8.44 7.56 -4.57
N ILE A 43 -9.57 8.22 -4.26
CA ILE A 43 -9.62 9.28 -3.26
C ILE A 43 -9.21 8.75 -1.88
N VAL A 44 -9.70 7.58 -1.47
CA VAL A 44 -9.34 6.97 -0.18
C VAL A 44 -7.84 6.63 -0.15
N ILE A 45 -7.27 6.14 -1.26
CA ILE A 45 -5.82 5.90 -1.37
C ILE A 45 -5.05 7.21 -1.24
N ILE A 46 -5.46 8.26 -1.97
CA ILE A 46 -4.77 9.55 -1.93
C ILE A 46 -4.83 10.15 -0.52
N LEU A 47 -6.00 10.17 0.12
CA LEU A 47 -6.17 10.76 1.44
C LEU A 47 -5.53 9.91 2.54
N GLY A 48 -5.76 8.59 2.54
CA GLY A 48 -5.26 7.70 3.58
C GLY A 48 -3.74 7.51 3.51
N ALA A 49 -3.22 7.13 2.35
CA ALA A 49 -1.77 6.98 2.18
C ALA A 49 -1.05 8.33 2.17
N GLY A 50 -1.69 9.40 1.67
CA GLY A 50 -1.13 10.75 1.67
C GLY A 50 -0.97 11.31 3.08
N SER A 51 -2.00 11.21 3.94
CA SER A 51 -1.92 11.64 5.34
C SER A 51 -0.88 10.85 6.13
N TYR A 52 -0.81 9.54 5.90
CA TYR A 52 0.22 8.68 6.50
C TYR A 52 1.62 9.06 6.02
N GLY A 53 1.79 9.29 4.72
CA GLY A 53 3.05 9.75 4.13
C GLY A 53 3.48 11.12 4.66
N ALA A 54 2.55 12.05 4.86
CA ALA A 54 2.83 13.32 5.52
C ALA A 54 3.37 13.11 6.94
N ALA A 55 2.70 12.29 7.75
CA ALA A 55 3.15 11.96 9.10
C ALA A 55 4.55 11.30 9.10
N MET A 56 4.81 10.41 8.12
CA MET A 56 6.11 9.74 7.95
C MET A 56 7.26 10.72 7.69
N GLY A 57 7.05 11.70 6.82
CA GLY A 57 8.09 12.68 6.44
C GLY A 57 8.24 13.84 7.43
N ALA A 58 7.25 14.07 8.30
CA ALA A 58 7.16 15.25 9.17
C ALA A 58 8.30 15.37 10.19
N TRP A 59 8.87 14.23 10.62
CA TRP A 59 10.01 14.24 11.55
C TRP A 59 11.24 14.93 10.95
N ARG A 60 11.43 14.77 9.66
CA ARG A 60 12.59 15.34 8.97
C ARG A 60 12.43 16.81 8.69
N ASP A 61 11.32 17.19 8.05
CA ASP A 61 11.06 18.55 7.59
C ASP A 61 9.64 18.63 7.01
N PRO A 62 8.94 19.77 7.12
CA PRO A 62 7.64 19.98 6.48
C PRO A 62 7.65 19.74 4.96
N GLN A 63 8.75 20.08 4.27
CA GLN A 63 8.90 19.82 2.84
C GLN A 63 9.03 18.32 2.56
N GLN A 64 9.71 17.56 3.41
CA GLN A 64 9.78 16.09 3.32
C GLN A 64 8.39 15.47 3.55
N ALA A 65 7.61 16.01 4.49
CA ALA A 65 6.22 15.58 4.71
C ALA A 65 5.38 15.74 3.44
N LEU A 66 5.46 16.89 2.78
CA LEU A 66 4.76 17.13 1.51
C LEU A 66 5.20 16.17 0.40
N PHE A 67 6.51 15.96 0.25
CA PHE A 67 7.04 15.03 -0.75
C PHE A 67 6.56 13.61 -0.51
N THR A 68 6.56 13.16 0.74
CA THR A 68 6.14 11.79 1.08
C THR A 68 4.62 11.63 0.98
N ALA A 69 3.84 12.69 1.29
CA ALA A 69 2.41 12.72 1.08
C ALA A 69 2.00 12.49 -0.37
N ILE A 70 2.81 12.95 -1.32
CA ILE A 70 2.58 12.75 -2.76
C ILE A 70 3.09 11.37 -3.21
N LYS A 71 4.29 10.98 -2.80
CA LYS A 71 4.94 9.74 -3.26
C LYS A 71 4.24 8.48 -2.78
N PHE A 72 3.75 8.47 -1.54
CA PHE A 72 3.21 7.27 -0.94
C PHE A 72 1.94 6.77 -1.64
N PRO A 73 0.90 7.60 -1.89
CA PRO A 73 -0.22 7.18 -2.73
C PRO A 73 0.18 6.87 -4.17
N LEU A 74 1.17 7.58 -4.73
CA LEU A 74 1.67 7.32 -6.08
C LEU A 74 2.24 5.89 -6.21
N ILE A 75 3.02 5.42 -5.23
CA ILE A 75 3.50 4.03 -5.21
C ILE A 75 2.33 3.05 -5.22
N LEU A 76 1.33 3.24 -4.36
CA LEU A 76 0.19 2.33 -4.28
C LEU A 76 -0.58 2.27 -5.61
N LEU A 77 -0.81 3.42 -6.25
CA LEU A 77 -1.52 3.50 -7.53
C LEU A 77 -0.71 2.89 -8.68
N LEU A 78 0.58 3.19 -8.77
CA LEU A 78 1.46 2.62 -9.79
C LEU A 78 1.64 1.10 -9.60
N THR A 79 1.80 0.64 -8.35
CA THR A 79 1.85 -0.79 -8.03
C THR A 79 0.54 -1.47 -8.40
N THR A 80 -0.61 -0.84 -8.11
CA THR A 80 -1.93 -1.36 -8.51
C THR A 80 -2.02 -1.55 -10.03
N ALA A 81 -1.65 -0.52 -10.79
CA ALA A 81 -1.72 -0.57 -12.25
C ALA A 81 -0.77 -1.64 -12.83
N GLY A 82 0.50 -1.64 -12.41
CA GLY A 82 1.48 -2.60 -12.88
C GLY A 82 1.14 -4.04 -12.49
N ASN A 83 0.71 -4.26 -11.25
CA ASN A 83 0.35 -5.58 -10.78
C ASN A 83 -0.94 -6.11 -11.46
N ALA A 84 -1.90 -5.25 -11.76
CA ALA A 84 -3.10 -5.64 -12.49
C ALA A 84 -2.79 -6.13 -13.91
N LEU A 85 -1.81 -5.51 -14.59
CA LEU A 85 -1.33 -5.97 -15.89
C LEU A 85 -0.69 -7.38 -15.79
N LEU A 86 0.21 -7.58 -14.83
CA LEU A 86 0.85 -8.87 -14.59
C LEU A 86 -0.18 -9.96 -14.29
N ASN A 87 -1.16 -9.65 -13.47
CA ASN A 87 -2.14 -10.63 -12.99
C ASN A 87 -3.22 -10.96 -14.01
N ALA A 88 -3.55 -10.07 -14.92
CA ALA A 88 -4.40 -10.39 -16.05
C ALA A 88 -3.80 -11.51 -16.93
N MET A 89 -2.46 -11.60 -16.95
CA MET A 89 -1.74 -12.67 -17.66
C MET A 89 -1.55 -13.94 -16.80
N LEU A 90 -1.25 -13.78 -15.50
CA LEU A 90 -0.90 -14.88 -14.62
C LEU A 90 -2.12 -15.64 -14.05
N ALA A 91 -3.22 -14.95 -13.76
CA ALA A 91 -4.39 -15.55 -13.13
C ALA A 91 -5.01 -16.70 -13.95
N PRO A 92 -5.16 -16.57 -15.29
CA PRO A 92 -5.62 -17.70 -16.13
C PRO A 92 -4.71 -18.91 -16.08
N LEU A 93 -3.39 -18.70 -16.04
CA LEU A 93 -2.39 -19.78 -15.94
C LEU A 93 -2.48 -20.53 -14.61
N LEU A 94 -2.98 -19.86 -13.57
CA LEU A 94 -3.17 -20.43 -12.23
C LEU A 94 -4.59 -20.99 -12.02
N GLY A 95 -5.39 -21.06 -13.08
CA GLY A 95 -6.74 -21.65 -13.04
C GLY A 95 -7.85 -20.67 -12.63
N LEU A 96 -7.58 -19.36 -12.62
CA LEU A 96 -8.57 -18.33 -12.31
C LEU A 96 -8.72 -17.39 -13.51
N ASN A 97 -9.79 -17.56 -14.27
CA ASN A 97 -10.05 -16.71 -15.43
C ASN A 97 -10.67 -15.38 -15.02
N LEU A 98 -9.81 -14.40 -14.72
CA LEU A 98 -10.20 -13.04 -14.35
C LEU A 98 -9.83 -12.05 -15.46
N PRO A 99 -10.80 -11.34 -16.06
CA PRO A 99 -10.49 -10.28 -17.00
C PRO A 99 -9.72 -9.14 -16.30
N PHE A 100 -8.89 -8.42 -17.08
CA PHE A 100 -8.06 -7.32 -16.56
C PHE A 100 -8.84 -6.36 -15.66
N ARG A 101 -10.04 -5.95 -16.09
CA ARG A 101 -10.89 -5.02 -15.31
C ARG A 101 -11.20 -5.54 -13.91
N GLN A 102 -11.49 -6.83 -13.78
CA GLN A 102 -11.82 -7.44 -12.50
C GLN A 102 -10.57 -7.62 -11.63
N SER A 103 -9.43 -8.01 -12.21
CA SER A 103 -8.14 -8.05 -11.53
C SER A 103 -7.75 -6.67 -11.00
N PHE A 104 -7.88 -5.63 -11.83
CA PHE A 104 -7.60 -4.25 -11.44
C PHE A 104 -8.49 -3.80 -10.27
N ALA A 105 -9.81 -4.02 -10.37
CA ALA A 105 -10.75 -3.65 -9.32
C ALA A 105 -10.47 -4.37 -7.99
N ALA A 106 -10.10 -5.67 -8.05
CA ALA A 106 -9.77 -6.45 -6.86
C ALA A 106 -8.49 -5.95 -6.18
N ILE A 107 -7.45 -5.63 -6.95
CA ILE A 107 -6.19 -5.11 -6.42
C ILE A 107 -6.39 -3.69 -5.87
N LEU A 108 -7.08 -2.83 -6.61
CA LEU A 108 -7.40 -1.47 -6.18
C LEU A 108 -8.18 -1.48 -4.85
N MET A 109 -9.16 -2.38 -4.70
CA MET A 109 -9.89 -2.59 -3.45
C MET A 109 -8.95 -2.99 -2.29
N SER A 110 -8.03 -3.91 -2.51
CA SER A 110 -7.05 -4.32 -1.49
C SER A 110 -6.18 -3.14 -1.02
N PHE A 111 -5.68 -2.33 -1.95
CA PHE A 111 -4.91 -1.12 -1.61
C PHE A 111 -5.77 -0.03 -0.98
N THR A 112 -7.06 0.08 -1.33
CA THR A 112 -8.00 0.99 -0.65
C THR A 112 -8.14 0.63 0.82
N ILE A 113 -8.30 -0.65 1.13
CA ILE A 113 -8.38 -1.15 2.50
C ILE A 113 -7.08 -0.85 3.25
N ALA A 114 -5.93 -1.16 2.65
CA ALA A 114 -4.63 -0.85 3.24
C ALA A 114 -4.45 0.66 3.49
N ALA A 115 -4.82 1.51 2.52
CA ALA A 115 -4.75 2.96 2.64
C ALA A 115 -5.68 3.52 3.73
N ALA A 116 -6.87 2.95 3.91
CA ALA A 116 -7.77 3.33 5.00
C ALA A 116 -7.17 2.99 6.37
N VAL A 117 -6.52 1.84 6.52
CA VAL A 117 -5.78 1.47 7.74
C VAL A 117 -4.61 2.45 7.96
N LEU A 118 -3.80 2.74 6.94
CA LEU A 118 -2.70 3.70 7.03
C LEU A 118 -3.21 5.09 7.46
N GLY A 119 -4.31 5.55 6.86
CA GLY A 119 -4.94 6.82 7.23
C GLY A 119 -5.39 6.86 8.69
N ALA A 120 -5.95 5.76 9.21
CA ALA A 120 -6.32 5.65 10.63
C ALA A 120 -5.10 5.69 11.56
N PHE A 121 -3.94 5.21 11.11
CA PHE A 121 -2.69 5.28 11.87
C PHE A 121 -1.90 6.59 11.67
N SER A 122 -2.33 7.49 10.77
CA SER A 122 -1.61 8.76 10.58
C SER A 122 -1.59 9.65 11.83
N PRO A 123 -2.67 9.79 12.65
CA PRO A 123 -2.59 10.56 13.89
C PRO A 123 -1.67 9.95 14.97
N PRO A 124 -1.71 8.63 15.27
CA PRO A 124 -0.72 8.00 16.16
C PRO A 124 0.72 8.18 15.71
N ILE A 125 1.01 8.05 14.42
CA ILE A 125 2.35 8.27 13.88
C ILE A 125 2.75 9.75 13.94
N ALA A 126 1.87 10.67 13.63
CA ALA A 126 2.12 12.10 13.78
C ALA A 126 2.42 12.47 15.25
N PHE A 127 1.69 11.88 16.20
CA PHE A 127 1.96 12.07 17.62
C PHE A 127 3.33 11.51 18.03
N LEU A 128 3.69 10.30 17.56
CA LEU A 128 5.02 9.72 17.78
C LEU A 128 6.12 10.63 17.26
N VAL A 129 5.98 11.12 16.04
CA VAL A 129 6.94 11.99 15.37
C VAL A 129 7.06 13.35 16.07
N TRP A 130 5.94 13.91 16.51
CA TRP A 130 5.92 15.23 17.19
C TRP A 130 6.60 15.19 18.57
N ASN A 131 6.52 14.05 19.26
CA ASN A 131 7.19 13.84 20.56
C ASN A 131 8.60 13.27 20.42
N ALA A 132 9.10 13.06 19.21
CA ALA A 132 10.44 12.56 18.97
C ALA A 132 11.49 13.65 19.25
N PRO A 133 12.68 13.30 19.80
CA PRO A 133 13.77 14.23 20.00
C PRO A 133 14.20 14.90 18.70
N ASP A 134 14.72 16.10 18.82
CA ASP A 134 15.27 16.85 17.69
C ASP A 134 16.36 16.04 16.97
N LEU A 135 16.41 16.13 15.64
CA LEU A 135 17.37 15.45 14.76
C LEU A 135 18.84 15.66 15.14
N ARG A 136 19.15 16.80 15.79
CA ARG A 136 20.50 17.15 16.23
C ARG A 136 20.87 16.57 17.60
N SER A 137 19.94 15.92 18.29
CA SER A 137 20.20 15.34 19.61
C SER A 137 20.99 14.04 19.52
N ALA A 138 21.75 13.72 20.55
CA ALA A 138 22.49 12.43 20.63
C ALA A 138 21.55 11.20 20.63
N ALA A 139 20.28 11.39 21.03
CA ALA A 139 19.27 10.34 21.02
C ALA A 139 18.62 10.09 19.65
N SER A 140 18.90 10.94 18.66
CA SER A 140 18.21 10.92 17.35
C SER A 140 18.38 9.60 16.60
N ALA A 141 19.54 8.93 16.70
CA ALA A 141 19.79 7.67 15.99
C ALA A 141 18.90 6.52 16.50
N GLY A 142 18.72 6.38 17.81
CA GLY A 142 17.85 5.36 18.41
C GLY A 142 16.38 5.60 18.07
N VAL A 143 15.97 6.86 18.13
CA VAL A 143 14.58 7.26 17.78
C VAL A 143 14.31 7.10 16.29
N TYR A 144 15.25 7.37 15.42
CA TYR A 144 15.14 7.11 13.99
C TYR A 144 14.79 5.62 13.72
N ASN A 145 15.52 4.72 14.34
CA ASN A 145 15.26 3.28 14.21
C ASN A 145 13.87 2.89 14.75
N LEU A 146 13.44 3.46 15.87
CA LEU A 146 12.10 3.23 16.42
C LEU A 146 11.01 3.73 15.45
N ILE A 147 11.17 4.91 14.89
CA ILE A 147 10.25 5.46 13.88
C ILE A 147 10.18 4.53 12.66
N LEU A 148 11.32 4.06 12.15
CA LEU A 148 11.35 3.11 11.03
C LEU A 148 10.61 1.81 11.36
N LEU A 149 10.84 1.24 12.54
CA LEU A 149 10.17 0.01 12.99
C LEU A 149 8.66 0.22 13.14
N ALA A 150 8.23 1.36 13.68
CA ALA A 150 6.82 1.71 13.77
C ALA A 150 6.16 1.76 12.37
N HIS A 151 6.84 2.38 11.38
CA HIS A 151 6.35 2.39 10.00
C HIS A 151 6.28 0.98 9.41
N VAL A 152 7.30 0.16 9.61
CA VAL A 152 7.29 -1.24 9.14
C VAL A 152 6.10 -2.01 9.73
N ALA A 153 5.86 -1.88 11.04
CA ALA A 153 4.75 -2.55 11.72
C ALA A 153 3.37 -2.10 11.17
N VAL A 154 3.17 -0.80 11.00
CA VAL A 154 1.90 -0.25 10.50
C VAL A 154 1.67 -0.62 9.04
N ILE A 155 2.70 -0.52 8.19
CA ILE A 155 2.61 -0.90 6.77
C ILE A 155 2.34 -2.40 6.64
N ALA A 156 2.99 -3.24 7.46
CA ALA A 156 2.73 -4.68 7.48
C ALA A 156 1.29 -4.98 7.89
N LEU A 157 0.77 -4.34 8.95
CA LEU A 157 -0.62 -4.49 9.39
C LEU A 157 -1.61 -4.09 8.29
N ALA A 158 -1.38 -2.95 7.65
CA ALA A 158 -2.20 -2.47 6.54
C ALA A 158 -2.18 -3.46 5.35
N GLY A 159 -1.00 -3.94 4.97
CA GLY A 159 -0.82 -4.93 3.92
C GLY A 159 -1.49 -6.27 4.23
N ILE A 160 -1.33 -6.79 5.45
CA ILE A 160 -1.99 -8.03 5.89
C ILE A 160 -3.51 -7.86 5.81
N THR A 161 -4.05 -6.75 6.32
CA THR A 161 -5.50 -6.50 6.32
C THR A 161 -6.05 -6.47 4.88
N GLY A 162 -5.42 -5.74 3.97
CA GLY A 162 -5.81 -5.68 2.56
C GLY A 162 -5.76 -7.05 1.88
N ASN A 163 -4.69 -7.83 2.12
CA ASN A 163 -4.51 -9.14 1.50
C ASN A 163 -5.44 -10.22 2.07
N VAL A 164 -5.81 -10.16 3.35
CA VAL A 164 -6.84 -11.05 3.93
C VAL A 164 -8.17 -10.85 3.21
N ARG A 165 -8.58 -9.60 2.94
CA ARG A 165 -9.81 -9.31 2.20
C ARG A 165 -9.73 -9.73 0.74
N LEU A 166 -8.59 -9.51 0.13
CA LEU A 166 -8.32 -9.98 -1.23
C LEU A 166 -8.42 -11.51 -1.33
N PHE A 167 -7.85 -12.23 -0.38
CA PHE A 167 -7.97 -13.69 -0.33
C PHE A 167 -9.41 -14.18 -0.19
N GLN A 168 -10.22 -13.53 0.66
CA GLN A 168 -11.64 -13.84 0.81
C GLN A 168 -12.39 -13.67 -0.51
N LEU A 169 -12.08 -12.62 -1.28
CA LEU A 169 -12.64 -12.39 -2.60
C LEU A 169 -12.18 -13.47 -3.60
N LEU A 170 -10.88 -13.76 -3.68
CA LEU A 170 -10.33 -14.76 -4.59
C LEU A 170 -10.88 -16.15 -4.33
N ARG A 171 -11.12 -16.52 -3.08
CA ARG A 171 -11.78 -17.79 -2.72
C ARG A 171 -13.19 -17.92 -3.31
N ARG A 172 -13.94 -16.82 -3.36
CA ARG A 172 -15.27 -16.85 -3.98
C ARG A 172 -15.20 -16.93 -5.49
N LEU A 173 -14.29 -16.21 -6.10
CA LEU A 173 -14.15 -16.16 -7.55
C LEU A 173 -13.54 -17.46 -8.12
N GLY A 174 -12.59 -18.05 -7.41
CA GLY A 174 -11.84 -19.23 -7.87
C GLY A 174 -12.48 -20.58 -7.53
N GLY A 175 -13.55 -20.61 -6.72
CA GLY A 175 -14.22 -21.84 -6.30
C GLY A 175 -13.37 -22.81 -5.48
N SER A 176 -12.04 -22.66 -5.48
CA SER A 176 -11.06 -23.52 -4.79
C SER A 176 -10.12 -22.70 -3.91
N ARG A 177 -9.86 -23.22 -2.69
CA ARG A 177 -8.91 -22.59 -1.77
C ARG A 177 -7.48 -22.61 -2.33
N ALA A 178 -7.09 -23.70 -2.99
CA ALA A 178 -5.75 -23.85 -3.55
C ALA A 178 -5.50 -22.83 -4.68
N VAL A 179 -6.44 -22.68 -5.62
CA VAL A 179 -6.36 -21.68 -6.69
C VAL A 179 -6.26 -20.28 -6.11
N ALA A 180 -7.10 -19.92 -5.14
CA ALA A 180 -7.05 -18.63 -4.48
C ALA A 180 -5.72 -18.35 -3.79
N GLN A 181 -5.09 -19.35 -3.18
CA GLN A 181 -3.77 -19.24 -2.54
C GLN A 181 -2.67 -18.98 -3.57
N TRP A 182 -2.61 -19.75 -4.66
CA TRP A 182 -1.60 -19.57 -5.69
C TRP A 182 -1.72 -18.22 -6.40
N VAL A 183 -2.95 -17.81 -6.71
CA VAL A 183 -3.20 -16.47 -7.28
C VAL A 183 -2.79 -15.37 -6.32
N LEU A 184 -3.15 -15.48 -5.03
CA LEU A 184 -2.73 -14.49 -4.03
C LEU A 184 -1.21 -14.44 -3.90
N LEU A 185 -0.50 -15.58 -3.87
CA LEU A 185 0.96 -15.61 -3.79
C LEU A 185 1.62 -14.94 -5.00
N ALA A 186 1.10 -15.20 -6.21
CA ALA A 186 1.58 -14.53 -7.42
C ALA A 186 1.35 -13.02 -7.37
N TRP A 187 0.19 -12.58 -6.86
CA TRP A 187 -0.13 -11.17 -6.71
C TRP A 187 0.73 -10.49 -5.63
N LEU A 188 1.00 -11.17 -4.52
CA LEU A 188 1.92 -10.70 -3.49
C LEU A 188 3.33 -10.54 -4.04
N ALA A 189 3.82 -11.51 -4.79
CA ALA A 189 5.14 -11.43 -5.42
C ALA A 189 5.23 -10.24 -6.37
N GLY A 190 4.21 -10.02 -7.22
CA GLY A 190 4.12 -8.84 -8.09
C GLY A 190 4.07 -7.53 -7.32
N ASN A 191 3.27 -7.45 -6.26
CA ASN A 191 3.19 -6.26 -5.39
C ASN A 191 4.52 -5.96 -4.70
N LEU A 192 5.19 -6.98 -4.16
CA LEU A 192 6.49 -6.82 -3.52
C LEU A 192 7.56 -6.40 -4.53
N PHE A 193 7.56 -7.03 -5.71
CA PHE A 193 8.51 -6.69 -6.76
C PHE A 193 8.35 -5.24 -7.22
N LEU A 194 7.15 -4.85 -7.65
CA LEU A 194 6.89 -3.50 -8.14
C LEU A 194 6.99 -2.45 -7.04
N GLY A 195 6.40 -2.72 -5.88
CA GLY A 195 6.38 -1.80 -4.75
C GLY A 195 7.76 -1.48 -4.20
N SER A 196 8.64 -2.49 -4.09
CA SER A 196 10.02 -2.26 -3.63
C SER A 196 10.86 -1.48 -4.64
N GLN A 197 10.71 -1.75 -5.95
CA GLN A 197 11.42 -0.99 -6.98
C GLN A 197 10.91 0.45 -7.08
N LEU A 198 9.60 0.67 -7.04
CA LEU A 198 9.04 2.02 -7.00
C LEU A 198 9.47 2.78 -5.75
N SER A 199 9.50 2.10 -4.59
CA SER A 199 10.01 2.69 -3.35
C SER A 199 11.49 3.04 -3.44
N TRP A 200 12.30 2.20 -4.09
CA TRP A 200 13.70 2.50 -4.35
C TRP A 200 13.88 3.76 -5.21
N ILE A 201 13.15 3.86 -6.30
CA ILE A 201 13.21 5.00 -7.22
C ILE A 201 12.73 6.28 -6.53
N LEU A 202 11.62 6.21 -5.79
CA LEU A 202 10.99 7.37 -5.16
C LEU A 202 11.57 7.76 -3.79
N ARG A 203 12.65 7.08 -3.32
CA ARG A 203 13.29 7.47 -2.06
C ARG A 203 13.83 8.91 -2.13
N PRO A 204 13.97 9.66 -1.03
CA PRO A 204 13.71 9.28 0.36
C PRO A 204 12.24 9.48 0.79
N PHE A 205 11.80 8.71 1.81
CA PHE A 205 10.49 8.87 2.44
C PHE A 205 10.61 9.55 3.81
N VAL A 206 11.18 8.87 4.80
CA VAL A 206 11.44 9.47 6.11
C VAL A 206 12.54 10.53 6.00
N GLY A 207 13.53 10.29 5.14
CA GLY A 207 14.74 11.10 5.05
C GLY A 207 15.77 10.73 6.12
N SER A 208 17.05 10.84 5.77
CA SER A 208 18.14 10.60 6.70
C SER A 208 18.60 11.92 7.32
N PRO A 209 18.93 11.98 8.62
CA PRO A 209 19.36 13.22 9.28
C PRO A 209 20.53 13.94 8.59
N GLY A 210 21.47 13.19 8.03
CA GLY A 210 22.67 13.74 7.38
C GLY A 210 22.53 14.07 5.88
N LEU A 211 21.37 13.84 5.26
CA LEU A 211 21.19 14.07 3.82
C LEU A 211 20.20 15.23 3.55
N PRO A 212 20.34 15.95 2.42
CA PRO A 212 19.43 17.04 2.08
C PRO A 212 18.00 16.54 1.84
N VAL A 213 17.03 17.41 2.12
CA VAL A 213 15.63 17.21 1.76
C VAL A 213 15.47 17.37 0.26
N GLN A 214 14.93 16.37 -0.42
CA GLN A 214 14.74 16.40 -1.88
C GLN A 214 13.62 15.45 -2.30
N ILE A 215 12.94 15.80 -3.39
CA ILE A 215 11.83 14.98 -3.89
C ILE A 215 12.34 13.63 -4.41
N LEU A 216 13.43 13.60 -5.16
CA LEU A 216 14.10 12.40 -5.65
C LEU A 216 15.60 12.56 -5.46
N ARG A 217 16.29 11.46 -5.18
CA ARG A 217 17.76 11.47 -5.15
C ARG A 217 18.31 11.60 -6.57
N ALA A 218 19.43 12.31 -6.73
CA ALA A 218 20.13 12.39 -8.02
C ALA A 218 20.46 11.01 -8.60
N THR A 219 20.65 10.01 -7.72
CA THR A 219 20.93 8.61 -8.06
C THR A 219 19.67 7.72 -8.00
N ALA A 220 18.46 8.28 -8.21
CA ALA A 220 17.21 7.54 -8.09
C ALA A 220 17.13 6.30 -8.98
N LEU A 221 17.67 6.39 -10.20
CA LEU A 221 17.68 5.31 -11.19
C LEU A 221 18.97 4.47 -11.18
N HIS A 222 19.92 4.75 -10.29
CA HIS A 222 21.13 3.96 -10.16
C HIS A 222 20.95 2.82 -9.16
N GLY A 223 21.30 1.60 -9.56
CA GLY A 223 21.09 0.38 -8.81
C GLY A 223 19.60 0.04 -8.65
N ASN A 224 19.35 -0.98 -7.88
CA ASN A 224 17.99 -1.42 -7.58
C ASN A 224 17.88 -1.90 -6.13
N PHE A 225 16.63 -2.03 -5.65
CA PHE A 225 16.33 -2.45 -4.29
C PHE A 225 16.99 -3.81 -3.95
N TYR A 226 16.86 -4.77 -4.86
CA TYR A 226 17.33 -6.16 -4.63
C TYR A 226 18.83 -6.27 -4.58
N GLU A 227 19.52 -5.53 -5.43
CA GLU A 227 20.98 -5.44 -5.41
C GLU A 227 21.50 -4.91 -4.07
N THR A 228 20.87 -3.86 -3.56
CA THR A 228 21.22 -3.29 -2.25
C THR A 228 20.95 -4.28 -1.10
N VAL A 229 19.81 -4.98 -1.14
CA VAL A 229 19.51 -6.03 -0.15
C VAL A 229 20.52 -7.17 -0.25
N PHE A 230 20.85 -7.61 -1.45
CA PHE A 230 21.86 -8.67 -1.66
C PHE A 230 23.23 -8.28 -1.09
N HIS A 231 23.70 -7.06 -1.39
CA HIS A 231 24.96 -6.56 -0.83
C HIS A 231 24.93 -6.46 0.71
N ALA A 232 23.81 -5.99 1.28
CA ALA A 232 23.66 -5.94 2.74
C ALA A 232 23.70 -7.34 3.38
N LEU A 233 23.03 -8.33 2.77
CA LEU A 233 23.08 -9.71 3.24
C LEU A 233 24.47 -10.30 3.15
N THR A 234 25.19 -10.11 2.04
CA THR A 234 26.55 -10.61 1.90
C THR A 234 27.50 -10.01 2.92
N GLN A 235 27.34 -8.73 3.26
CA GLN A 235 28.14 -8.09 4.32
C GLN A 235 27.87 -8.67 5.72
N VAL A 236 26.62 -9.03 6.03
CA VAL A 236 26.25 -9.57 7.35
C VAL A 236 26.67 -11.03 7.53
N PHE A 237 26.62 -11.85 6.46
CA PHE A 237 26.85 -13.30 6.54
C PHE A 237 28.27 -13.74 6.12
N LEU A 238 29.03 -12.88 5.45
CA LEU A 238 30.38 -13.20 4.97
C LEU A 238 31.49 -12.44 5.74
N HIS A 239 31.13 -11.63 6.72
CA HIS A 239 31.99 -10.97 7.71
C HIS A 239 31.50 -11.24 9.10
#